data_1a5a0dd9acb4494ab5bb8e6e453e9e92
#
_entry.id   1a5a0dd9acb4494ab5bb8e6e453e9e92
#
_cell.length_a   1.000
_cell.length_b   1.000
_cell.length_c   1.000
_cell.angle_alpha   90.00
_cell.angle_beta   90.00
_cell.angle_gamma   90.00
#
_symmetry.space_group_name_H-M   'P 1'
#
loop_
_entity.id
_entity.type
_entity.pdbx_description
1 polymer ?
#
loop_
_entity_poly.entity_id
_entity_poly.type
_entity_poly.pdbx_seq_one_letter_code
_entity_poly.pdbx_strand_id
1 'polypeptide(L)'
;MSTKSRMSKALVRRETIAGYAFMLPSLIFFLGFVIYPMIQCIITSFFDSTMNREDIFVGFGNYIELFQDKVFLGALRNTVIIVLVSVPVVCIFSLWVSSVIQNLRGPLCSVFRCVFYLPVVTGSVAVTVVWKWMFNNYYGIFNYVGKATGLIEQNINWLGDEKYALGCIILILLTTSVGQPIVLYVSALDNVDQSLVEAAEVDGATRL
;
A
#
# COMPACT_ATOMS: atom_id res chain seq x y z
N MET A 1 -23.91 39.36 2.01
CA MET A 1 -23.20 40.09 0.96
C MET A 1 -21.71 39.88 1.14
N SER A 2 -21.10 39.09 0.28
CA SER A 2 -19.68 38.67 0.41
C SER A 2 -18.76 39.79 -0.06
N THR A 3 -17.99 40.38 0.86
CA THR A 3 -16.87 41.27 0.56
C THR A 3 -15.67 40.40 0.11
N LYS A 4 -15.69 39.93 -1.11
CA LYS A 4 -14.46 39.47 -1.77
C LYS A 4 -13.58 40.69 -2.00
N SER A 5 -12.68 40.94 -1.05
CA SER A 5 -11.59 41.91 -1.18
C SER A 5 -10.87 41.61 -2.51
N ARG A 6 -10.89 42.56 -3.44
CA ARG A 6 -10.06 42.54 -4.66
C ARG A 6 -8.61 42.66 -4.19
N MET A 7 -7.96 41.54 -3.93
CA MET A 7 -6.52 41.51 -3.70
C MET A 7 -5.82 42.19 -4.90
N SER A 8 -4.98 43.19 -4.60
CA SER A 8 -4.20 43.90 -5.61
C SER A 8 -3.38 42.87 -6.41
N LYS A 9 -3.33 43.01 -7.74
CA LYS A 9 -2.53 42.13 -8.63
C LYS A 9 -1.09 41.98 -8.15
N ALA A 10 -0.55 42.99 -7.51
CA ALA A 10 0.80 42.98 -6.90
C ALA A 10 0.89 42.03 -5.70
N LEU A 11 -0.15 41.97 -4.87
CA LEU A 11 -0.21 41.04 -3.71
C LEU A 11 -0.28 39.60 -4.15
N VAL A 12 -1.17 39.30 -5.11
CA VAL A 12 -1.29 37.93 -5.69
C VAL A 12 0.03 37.48 -6.30
N ARG A 13 0.71 38.37 -7.07
CA ARG A 13 2.02 38.05 -7.66
C ARG A 13 3.08 37.80 -6.60
N ARG A 14 3.11 38.56 -5.51
CA ARG A 14 4.06 38.37 -4.40
C ARG A 14 3.81 37.03 -3.69
N GLU A 15 2.57 36.68 -3.41
CA GLU A 15 2.20 35.41 -2.80
C GLU A 15 2.54 34.22 -3.70
N THR A 16 2.29 34.35 -5.02
CA THR A 16 2.64 33.33 -6.01
C THR A 16 4.15 33.11 -6.08
N ILE A 17 4.95 34.17 -6.13
CA ILE A 17 6.42 34.10 -6.14
C ILE A 17 6.93 33.46 -4.84
N ALA A 18 6.41 33.89 -3.69
CA ALA A 18 6.76 33.30 -2.40
C ALA A 18 6.42 31.78 -2.38
N GLY A 19 5.24 31.38 -2.87
CA GLY A 19 4.85 29.98 -2.98
C GLY A 19 5.84 29.18 -3.82
N TYR A 20 6.20 29.65 -5.01
CA TYR A 20 7.22 28.98 -5.82
C TYR A 20 8.59 28.94 -5.16
N ALA A 21 9.00 30.03 -4.49
CA ALA A 21 10.29 30.06 -3.78
C ALA A 21 10.35 29.02 -2.64
N PHE A 22 9.25 28.80 -1.92
CA PHE A 22 9.16 27.75 -0.90
C PHE A 22 9.14 26.33 -1.47
N MET A 23 8.58 26.15 -2.67
CA MET A 23 8.58 24.85 -3.35
C MET A 23 9.92 24.53 -4.03
N LEU A 24 10.73 25.54 -4.33
CA LEU A 24 11.95 25.41 -5.15
C LEU A 24 12.96 24.40 -4.58
N PRO A 25 13.30 24.40 -3.28
CA PRO A 25 14.19 23.40 -2.71
C PRO A 25 13.69 21.95 -2.92
N SER A 26 12.42 21.71 -2.61
CA SER A 26 11.79 20.41 -2.80
C SER A 26 11.80 19.99 -4.28
N LEU A 27 11.51 20.92 -5.18
CA LEU A 27 11.52 20.69 -6.62
C LEU A 27 12.92 20.33 -7.15
N ILE A 28 13.98 21.02 -6.67
CA ILE A 28 15.37 20.72 -7.06
C ILE A 28 15.73 19.30 -6.64
N PHE A 29 15.43 18.91 -5.39
CA PHE A 29 15.67 17.55 -4.93
C PHE A 29 14.87 16.52 -5.72
N PHE A 30 13.60 16.79 -6.00
CA PHE A 30 12.76 15.91 -6.80
C PHE A 30 13.30 15.72 -8.23
N LEU A 31 13.67 16.81 -8.89
CA LEU A 31 14.24 16.76 -10.23
C LEU A 31 15.60 16.04 -10.25
N GLY A 32 16.49 16.31 -9.28
CA GLY A 32 17.82 15.74 -9.23
C GLY A 32 17.85 14.26 -8.80
N PHE A 33 17.02 13.87 -7.84
CA PHE A 33 17.08 12.52 -7.25
C PHE A 33 16.01 11.57 -7.73
N VAL A 34 14.92 12.07 -8.34
CA VAL A 34 13.85 11.23 -8.87
C VAL A 34 13.81 11.29 -10.40
N ILE A 35 13.61 12.49 -10.97
CA ILE A 35 13.41 12.63 -12.41
C ILE A 35 14.68 12.31 -13.19
N TYR A 36 15.83 12.85 -12.78
CA TYR A 36 17.10 12.60 -13.47
C TYR A 36 17.46 11.10 -13.49
N PRO A 37 17.50 10.35 -12.36
CA PRO A 37 17.75 8.91 -12.40
C PRO A 37 16.71 8.13 -13.19
N MET A 38 15.45 8.54 -13.16
CA MET A 38 14.38 7.91 -13.94
C MET A 38 14.65 8.05 -15.45
N ILE A 39 15.02 9.24 -15.91
CA ILE A 39 15.38 9.46 -17.32
C ILE A 39 16.63 8.64 -17.69
N GLN A 40 17.65 8.61 -16.83
CA GLN A 40 18.84 7.81 -17.05
C GLN A 40 18.50 6.31 -17.13
N CYS A 41 17.63 5.81 -16.26
CA CYS A 41 17.18 4.42 -16.30
C CYS A 41 16.47 4.08 -17.64
N ILE A 42 15.63 5.00 -18.15
CA ILE A 42 15.00 4.83 -19.45
C ILE A 42 16.03 4.83 -20.58
N ILE A 43 17.01 5.74 -20.56
CA ILE A 43 18.05 5.80 -21.57
C ILE A 43 18.91 4.53 -21.54
N THR A 44 19.41 4.15 -20.36
CA THR A 44 20.27 2.96 -20.21
C THR A 44 19.55 1.66 -20.53
N SER A 45 18.22 1.61 -20.45
CA SER A 45 17.44 0.42 -20.82
C SER A 45 17.54 0.04 -22.31
N PHE A 46 17.98 0.98 -23.16
CA PHE A 46 18.25 0.73 -24.59
C PHE A 46 19.69 0.33 -24.89
N PHE A 47 20.53 0.25 -23.88
CA PHE A 47 21.93 -0.12 -24.00
C PHE A 47 22.19 -1.44 -23.25
N ASP A 48 23.10 -2.24 -23.79
CA ASP A 48 23.71 -3.36 -23.05
C ASP A 48 24.91 -2.79 -22.28
N SER A 49 24.70 -2.58 -20.98
CA SER A 49 25.69 -2.01 -20.06
C SER A 49 26.26 -3.10 -19.16
N THR A 50 27.33 -3.72 -19.56
CA THR A 50 28.06 -4.70 -18.74
C THR A 50 29.26 -4.02 -18.07
N MET A 51 29.50 -4.26 -16.76
CA MET A 51 30.48 -3.59 -15.91
C MET A 51 31.92 -3.45 -16.50
N ASN A 52 32.25 -4.19 -17.55
CA ASN A 52 33.62 -4.21 -18.15
C ASN A 52 33.60 -3.97 -19.65
N ARG A 53 32.53 -3.49 -20.26
CA ARG A 53 32.46 -3.19 -21.71
C ARG A 53 31.85 -1.82 -21.92
N GLU A 54 32.17 -1.23 -23.09
CA GLU A 54 31.51 -0.02 -23.55
C GLU A 54 30.01 -0.29 -23.75
N ASP A 55 29.20 0.69 -23.40
CA ASP A 55 27.75 0.60 -23.58
C ASP A 55 27.40 0.44 -25.05
N ILE A 56 26.81 -0.68 -25.42
CA ILE A 56 26.38 -0.99 -26.79
C ILE A 56 24.89 -0.70 -26.94
N PHE A 57 24.52 0.12 -27.89
CA PHE A 57 23.12 0.39 -28.16
C PHE A 57 22.44 -0.84 -28.79
N VAL A 58 21.48 -1.44 -28.06
CA VAL A 58 20.74 -2.66 -28.46
C VAL A 58 19.29 -2.37 -28.78
N GLY A 59 18.84 -1.10 -28.69
CA GLY A 59 17.47 -0.71 -28.92
C GLY A 59 16.49 -1.44 -27.98
N PHE A 60 15.52 -2.16 -28.51
CA PHE A 60 14.55 -2.93 -27.75
C PHE A 60 15.01 -4.36 -27.40
N GLY A 61 16.27 -4.71 -27.64
CA GLY A 61 16.81 -6.06 -27.37
C GLY A 61 16.55 -6.52 -25.92
N ASN A 62 16.89 -5.68 -24.95
CA ASN A 62 16.67 -5.96 -23.53
C ASN A 62 15.19 -6.24 -23.19
N TYR A 63 14.26 -5.55 -23.82
CA TYR A 63 12.83 -5.75 -23.60
C TYR A 63 12.35 -7.07 -24.21
N ILE A 64 12.86 -7.44 -25.39
CA ILE A 64 12.53 -8.71 -26.05
C ILE A 64 13.04 -9.88 -25.20
N GLU A 65 14.27 -9.81 -24.70
CA GLU A 65 14.85 -10.81 -23.83
C GLU A 65 14.05 -10.92 -22.52
N LEU A 66 13.69 -9.78 -21.91
CA LEU A 66 12.90 -9.74 -20.68
C LEU A 66 11.54 -10.44 -20.82
N PHE A 67 10.83 -10.23 -21.93
CA PHE A 67 9.54 -10.90 -22.19
C PHE A 67 9.67 -12.38 -22.59
N GLN A 68 10.88 -12.85 -22.88
CA GLN A 68 11.17 -14.28 -23.10
C GLN A 68 11.66 -14.98 -21.81
N ASP A 69 12.07 -14.20 -20.81
CA ASP A 69 12.53 -14.74 -19.54
C ASP A 69 11.37 -15.28 -18.71
N LYS A 70 11.37 -16.59 -18.48
CA LYS A 70 10.34 -17.27 -17.66
C LYS A 70 10.34 -16.82 -16.20
N VAL A 71 11.51 -16.42 -15.67
CA VAL A 71 11.63 -15.93 -14.29
C VAL A 71 10.94 -14.58 -14.15
N PHE A 72 11.19 -13.67 -15.11
CA PHE A 72 10.51 -12.38 -15.14
C PHE A 72 8.99 -12.52 -15.28
N LEU A 73 8.52 -13.33 -16.23
CA LEU A 73 7.10 -13.56 -16.45
C LEU A 73 6.42 -14.20 -15.21
N GLY A 74 7.12 -15.12 -14.53
CA GLY A 74 6.69 -15.69 -13.27
C GLY A 74 6.56 -14.65 -12.16
N ALA A 75 7.55 -13.78 -12.00
CA ALA A 75 7.55 -12.68 -11.04
C ALA A 75 6.43 -11.67 -11.34
N LEU A 76 6.24 -11.31 -12.61
CA LEU A 76 5.17 -10.43 -13.05
C LEU A 76 3.78 -11.01 -12.73
N ARG A 77 3.55 -12.28 -13.06
CA ARG A 77 2.33 -12.99 -12.72
C ARG A 77 2.06 -12.97 -11.20
N ASN A 78 3.08 -13.28 -10.39
CA ASN A 78 2.95 -13.27 -8.93
C ASN A 78 2.60 -11.88 -8.42
N THR A 79 3.23 -10.83 -8.95
CA THR A 79 2.93 -9.43 -8.60
C THR A 79 1.48 -9.08 -8.92
N VAL A 80 1.00 -9.46 -10.11
CA VAL A 80 -0.38 -9.22 -10.53
C VAL A 80 -1.36 -9.95 -9.60
N ILE A 81 -1.09 -11.20 -9.24
CA ILE A 81 -1.93 -11.96 -8.30
C ILE A 81 -1.95 -11.28 -6.92
N ILE A 82 -0.79 -10.89 -6.40
CA ILE A 82 -0.71 -10.18 -5.11
C ILE A 82 -1.57 -8.92 -5.14
N VAL A 83 -1.43 -8.08 -6.16
CA VAL A 83 -2.19 -6.82 -6.28
C VAL A 83 -3.69 -7.08 -6.40
N LEU A 84 -4.10 -7.98 -7.31
CA LEU A 84 -5.52 -8.28 -7.56
C LEU A 84 -6.22 -8.92 -6.35
N VAL A 85 -5.50 -9.62 -5.49
CA VAL A 85 -6.07 -10.22 -4.28
C VAL A 85 -5.96 -9.26 -3.10
N SER A 86 -4.77 -8.70 -2.84
CA SER A 86 -4.54 -7.92 -1.62
C SER A 86 -5.27 -6.59 -1.65
N VAL A 87 -5.26 -5.85 -2.76
CA VAL A 87 -5.85 -4.50 -2.80
C VAL A 87 -7.35 -4.52 -2.57
N PRO A 88 -8.16 -5.32 -3.30
CA PRO A 88 -9.60 -5.37 -3.04
C PRO A 88 -9.93 -5.85 -1.62
N VAL A 89 -9.23 -6.87 -1.11
CA VAL A 89 -9.48 -7.38 0.24
C VAL A 89 -9.14 -6.34 1.30
N VAL A 90 -7.99 -5.66 1.20
CA VAL A 90 -7.62 -4.58 2.11
C VAL A 90 -8.65 -3.44 2.06
N CYS A 91 -9.06 -3.01 0.87
CA CYS A 91 -10.03 -1.92 0.72
C CYS A 91 -11.39 -2.29 1.32
N ILE A 92 -11.94 -3.45 0.96
CA ILE A 92 -13.26 -3.91 1.43
C ILE A 92 -13.24 -4.13 2.94
N PHE A 93 -12.22 -4.84 3.46
CA PHE A 93 -12.09 -5.11 4.88
C PHE A 93 -11.91 -3.82 5.69
N SER A 94 -11.06 -2.91 5.23
CA SER A 94 -10.82 -1.63 5.91
C SER A 94 -12.06 -0.74 5.91
N LEU A 95 -12.82 -0.71 4.81
CA LEU A 95 -14.07 0.03 4.74
C LEU A 95 -15.12 -0.57 5.69
N TRP A 96 -15.25 -1.89 5.70
CA TRP A 96 -16.16 -2.60 6.60
C TRP A 96 -15.81 -2.32 8.08
N VAL A 97 -14.54 -2.47 8.46
CA VAL A 97 -14.08 -2.18 9.84
C VAL A 97 -14.33 -0.72 10.19
N SER A 98 -14.06 0.22 9.28
CA SER A 98 -14.27 1.66 9.49
C SER A 98 -15.72 1.99 9.72
N SER A 99 -16.64 1.38 8.97
CA SER A 99 -18.08 1.52 9.14
C SER A 99 -18.53 1.00 10.52
N VAL A 100 -17.98 -0.12 10.98
CA VAL A 100 -18.26 -0.64 12.33
C VAL A 100 -17.71 0.31 13.41
N ILE A 101 -16.48 0.77 13.27
CA ILE A 101 -15.82 1.68 14.23
C ILE A 101 -16.58 3.00 14.36
N GLN A 102 -17.11 3.55 13.26
CA GLN A 102 -17.86 4.81 13.27
C GLN A 102 -19.13 4.70 14.14
N ASN A 103 -19.75 3.52 14.19
CA ASN A 103 -20.91 3.29 15.04
C ASN A 103 -20.58 3.12 16.54
N LEU A 104 -19.30 2.96 16.88
CA LEU A 104 -18.84 2.84 18.27
C LEU A 104 -18.70 4.23 18.90
N ARG A 105 -19.17 4.36 20.14
CA ARG A 105 -19.04 5.61 20.90
C ARG A 105 -18.01 5.46 22.02
N GLY A 106 -17.36 6.60 22.37
CA GLY A 106 -16.47 6.69 23.52
C GLY A 106 -15.10 6.01 23.32
N PRO A 107 -14.48 5.51 24.41
CA PRO A 107 -13.09 5.01 24.38
C PRO A 107 -12.88 3.78 23.52
N LEU A 108 -13.92 2.98 23.25
CA LEU A 108 -13.83 1.80 22.40
C LEU A 108 -13.41 2.13 20.98
N CYS A 109 -13.92 3.21 20.39
CA CYS A 109 -13.52 3.69 19.08
C CYS A 109 -11.98 3.92 19.01
N SER A 110 -11.44 4.59 20.02
CA SER A 110 -9.99 4.87 20.09
C SER A 110 -9.16 3.59 20.26
N VAL A 111 -9.64 2.65 21.05
CA VAL A 111 -8.97 1.35 21.25
C VAL A 111 -8.90 0.56 19.93
N PHE A 112 -10.03 0.45 19.21
CA PHE A 112 -10.04 -0.25 17.92
C PHE A 112 -9.13 0.43 16.88
N ARG A 113 -9.16 1.75 16.77
CA ARG A 113 -8.23 2.50 15.90
C ARG A 113 -6.78 2.20 16.27
N CYS A 114 -6.45 2.19 17.56
CA CYS A 114 -5.11 1.91 18.05
C CYS A 114 -4.65 0.48 17.71
N VAL A 115 -5.50 -0.52 17.95
CA VAL A 115 -5.20 -1.94 17.67
C VAL A 115 -4.93 -2.18 16.18
N PHE A 116 -5.78 -1.65 15.30
CA PHE A 116 -5.57 -1.81 13.86
C PHE A 116 -4.40 -1.00 13.30
N TYR A 117 -4.04 0.12 13.95
CA TYR A 117 -2.91 0.94 13.54
C TYR A 117 -1.57 0.47 14.12
N LEU A 118 -1.60 -0.37 15.14
CA LEU A 118 -0.39 -0.88 15.82
C LEU A 118 0.63 -1.52 14.84
N PRO A 119 0.22 -2.38 13.87
CA PRO A 119 1.17 -2.96 12.92
C PRO A 119 1.87 -1.90 12.03
N VAL A 120 1.20 -0.79 11.73
CA VAL A 120 1.76 0.30 10.91
C VAL A 120 2.89 1.04 11.65
N VAL A 121 2.71 1.23 12.96
CA VAL A 121 3.71 1.91 13.81
C VAL A 121 4.85 0.96 14.18
N THR A 122 4.57 -0.35 14.20
CA THR A 122 5.58 -1.36 14.51
C THR A 122 6.59 -1.44 13.37
N GLY A 123 7.87 -1.32 13.67
CA GLY A 123 8.93 -1.37 12.65
C GLY A 123 8.86 -2.65 11.81
N SER A 124 9.03 -2.52 10.51
CA SER A 124 8.95 -3.62 9.55
C SER A 124 9.81 -4.83 9.89
N VAL A 125 10.97 -4.60 10.50
CA VAL A 125 11.88 -5.67 10.95
C VAL A 125 11.22 -6.53 12.03
N ALA A 126 10.60 -5.91 13.03
CA ALA A 126 9.93 -6.64 14.11
C ALA A 126 8.76 -7.49 13.57
N VAL A 127 7.94 -6.90 12.70
CA VAL A 127 6.84 -7.61 12.02
C VAL A 127 7.37 -8.79 11.22
N THR A 128 8.44 -8.61 10.45
CA THR A 128 9.05 -9.67 9.64
C THR A 128 9.55 -10.82 10.52
N VAL A 129 10.19 -10.52 11.64
CA VAL A 129 10.67 -11.55 12.57
C VAL A 129 9.51 -12.34 13.16
N VAL A 130 8.44 -11.68 13.61
CA VAL A 130 7.24 -12.35 14.14
C VAL A 130 6.64 -13.30 13.12
N TRP A 131 6.41 -12.83 11.88
CA TRP A 131 5.84 -13.68 10.83
C TRP A 131 6.75 -14.83 10.45
N LYS A 132 8.08 -14.63 10.39
CA LYS A 132 9.06 -15.68 10.16
C LYS A 132 8.98 -16.77 11.24
N TRP A 133 8.77 -16.38 12.50
CA TRP A 133 8.57 -17.33 13.60
C TRP A 133 7.23 -18.06 13.48
N MET A 134 6.17 -17.36 13.15
CA MET A 134 4.84 -17.97 12.97
C MET A 134 4.81 -19.01 11.85
N PHE A 135 5.52 -18.76 10.74
CA PHE A 135 5.63 -19.66 9.58
C PHE A 135 6.78 -20.67 9.70
N ASN A 136 7.46 -20.73 10.84
CA ASN A 136 8.59 -21.65 10.99
C ASN A 136 8.15 -23.11 10.81
N ASN A 137 8.98 -23.90 10.06
CA ASN A 137 8.66 -25.28 9.73
C ASN A 137 8.61 -26.20 10.98
N TYR A 138 9.44 -25.96 11.97
CA TYR A 138 9.60 -26.86 13.12
C TYR A 138 8.72 -26.49 14.32
N TYR A 139 8.65 -25.20 14.65
CA TYR A 139 7.97 -24.70 15.85
C TYR A 139 6.94 -23.59 15.56
N GLY A 140 6.64 -23.36 14.28
CA GLY A 140 5.70 -22.32 13.89
C GLY A 140 4.27 -22.65 14.29
N ILE A 141 3.54 -21.59 14.72
CA ILE A 141 2.17 -21.72 15.21
C ILE A 141 1.22 -22.26 14.13
N PHE A 142 1.45 -21.94 12.86
CA PHE A 142 0.61 -22.46 11.76
C PHE A 142 0.72 -23.97 11.60
N ASN A 143 1.92 -24.54 11.73
CA ASN A 143 2.09 -25.98 11.71
C ASN A 143 1.52 -26.63 12.97
N TYR A 144 1.69 -26.00 14.14
CA TYR A 144 1.14 -26.50 15.39
C TYR A 144 -0.40 -26.57 15.34
N VAL A 145 -1.05 -25.45 15.00
CA VAL A 145 -2.52 -25.37 14.88
C VAL A 145 -3.03 -26.29 13.78
N GLY A 146 -2.39 -26.30 12.62
CA GLY A 146 -2.79 -27.16 11.50
C GLY A 146 -2.78 -28.66 11.87
N LYS A 147 -1.79 -29.12 12.63
CA LYS A 147 -1.75 -30.50 13.15
C LYS A 147 -2.78 -30.76 14.25
N ALA A 148 -2.92 -29.82 15.17
CA ALA A 148 -3.88 -29.96 16.28
C ALA A 148 -5.33 -30.00 15.78
N THR A 149 -5.64 -29.36 14.66
CA THR A 149 -6.97 -29.37 14.02
C THR A 149 -7.14 -30.51 13.00
N GLY A 150 -6.07 -31.28 12.72
CA GLY A 150 -6.10 -32.33 11.71
C GLY A 150 -6.11 -31.85 10.25
N LEU A 151 -5.89 -30.55 10.01
CA LEU A 151 -5.85 -29.97 8.66
C LEU A 151 -4.58 -30.34 7.89
N ILE A 152 -3.50 -30.61 8.59
CA ILE A 152 -2.23 -31.06 8.02
C ILE A 152 -1.68 -32.25 8.81
N GLU A 153 -1.10 -33.20 8.09
CA GLU A 153 -0.47 -34.39 8.71
C GLU A 153 1.01 -34.16 9.01
N GLN A 154 1.69 -33.39 8.16
CA GLN A 154 3.12 -33.13 8.25
C GLN A 154 3.38 -31.61 8.28
N ASN A 155 4.59 -31.24 8.77
CA ASN A 155 5.00 -29.84 8.76
C ASN A 155 5.13 -29.35 7.31
N ILE A 156 4.54 -28.21 7.05
CA ILE A 156 4.63 -27.50 5.77
C ILE A 156 5.74 -26.43 5.88
N ASN A 157 6.59 -26.38 4.87
CA ASN A 157 7.57 -25.28 4.74
C ASN A 157 6.90 -24.08 4.04
N TRP A 158 6.11 -23.31 4.79
CA TRP A 158 5.23 -22.24 4.31
C TRP A 158 5.92 -21.22 3.41
N LEU A 159 7.15 -20.83 3.74
CA LEU A 159 7.90 -19.79 3.01
C LEU A 159 8.86 -20.35 1.97
N GLY A 160 9.19 -21.63 2.06
CA GLY A 160 10.14 -22.27 1.14
C GLY A 160 9.49 -23.09 0.03
N ASP A 161 8.18 -23.33 0.09
CA ASP A 161 7.43 -24.06 -0.93
C ASP A 161 6.69 -23.07 -1.83
N GLU A 162 6.91 -23.16 -3.15
CA GLU A 162 6.27 -22.30 -4.15
C GLU A 162 4.75 -22.29 -4.06
N LYS A 163 4.16 -23.42 -3.66
CA LYS A 163 2.72 -23.56 -3.53
C LYS A 163 2.11 -22.67 -2.44
N TYR A 164 2.82 -22.46 -1.35
CA TYR A 164 2.31 -21.75 -0.17
C TYR A 164 2.88 -20.37 0.01
N ALA A 165 4.10 -20.11 -0.48
CA ALA A 165 4.84 -18.87 -0.25
C ALA A 165 4.05 -17.62 -0.67
N LEU A 166 3.40 -17.67 -1.84
CA LEU A 166 2.61 -16.53 -2.34
C LEU A 166 1.42 -16.22 -1.42
N GLY A 167 0.71 -17.25 -0.96
CA GLY A 167 -0.40 -17.10 0.01
C GLY A 167 0.06 -16.53 1.34
N CYS A 168 1.23 -16.94 1.84
CA CYS A 168 1.82 -16.40 3.06
C CYS A 168 2.17 -14.91 2.92
N ILE A 169 2.74 -14.50 1.79
CA ILE A 169 3.04 -13.09 1.49
C ILE A 169 1.75 -12.27 1.46
N ILE A 170 0.70 -12.76 0.79
CA ILE A 170 -0.60 -12.10 0.75
C ILE A 170 -1.17 -11.94 2.17
N LEU A 171 -1.11 -12.98 3.00
CA LEU A 171 -1.59 -12.93 4.38
C LEU A 171 -0.84 -11.87 5.22
N ILE A 172 0.49 -11.80 5.08
CA ILE A 172 1.29 -10.77 5.74
C ILE A 172 0.85 -9.37 5.29
N LEU A 173 0.72 -9.16 3.99
CA LEU A 173 0.29 -7.89 3.42
C LEU A 173 -1.10 -7.48 3.92
N LEU A 174 -2.05 -8.42 3.95
CA LEU A 174 -3.41 -8.16 4.44
C LEU A 174 -3.40 -7.69 5.89
N THR A 175 -2.59 -8.30 6.74
CA THR A 175 -2.56 -7.96 8.17
C THR A 175 -1.78 -6.68 8.47
N THR A 176 -0.79 -6.34 7.67
CA THR A 176 0.06 -5.15 7.89
C THR A 176 -0.45 -3.90 7.20
N SER A 177 -1.22 -4.04 6.12
CA SER A 177 -1.62 -2.92 5.28
C SER A 177 -3.01 -2.34 5.58
N VAL A 178 -3.81 -2.97 6.45
CA VAL A 178 -5.18 -2.52 6.72
C VAL A 178 -5.27 -1.28 7.62
N GLY A 179 -4.28 -1.04 8.47
CA GLY A 179 -4.34 0.01 9.50
C GLY A 179 -4.46 1.42 8.93
N GLN A 180 -3.66 1.77 7.94
CA GLN A 180 -3.68 3.10 7.34
C GLN A 180 -4.99 3.38 6.57
N PRO A 181 -5.51 2.50 5.70
CA PRO A 181 -6.81 2.68 5.08
C PRO A 181 -7.96 2.79 6.08
N ILE A 182 -7.95 2.04 7.19
CA ILE A 182 -8.99 2.16 8.23
C ILE A 182 -9.05 3.58 8.78
N VAL A 183 -7.90 4.17 9.16
CA VAL A 183 -7.86 5.54 9.67
C VAL A 183 -8.34 6.55 8.63
N LEU A 184 -7.95 6.36 7.36
CA LEU A 184 -8.38 7.21 6.26
C LEU A 184 -9.90 7.12 6.04
N TYR A 185 -10.46 5.93 5.98
CA TYR A 185 -11.90 5.73 5.78
C TYR A 185 -12.72 6.23 6.96
N VAL A 186 -12.29 6.00 8.21
CA VAL A 186 -12.98 6.58 9.38
C VAL A 186 -13.01 8.10 9.28
N SER A 187 -11.88 8.73 8.93
CA SER A 187 -11.83 10.19 8.76
C SER A 187 -12.69 10.69 7.59
N ALA A 188 -12.78 9.92 6.51
CA ALA A 188 -13.64 10.24 5.38
C ALA A 188 -15.13 10.12 5.75
N LEU A 189 -15.50 9.07 6.45
CA LEU A 189 -16.86 8.84 6.91
C LEU A 189 -17.31 9.88 7.95
N ASP A 190 -16.40 10.33 8.84
CA ASP A 190 -16.66 11.39 9.81
C ASP A 190 -16.95 12.75 9.13
N ASN A 191 -16.51 12.95 7.89
CA ASN A 191 -16.76 14.17 7.10
C ASN A 191 -18.01 14.11 6.22
N VAL A 192 -18.75 13.01 6.22
CA VAL A 192 -20.05 12.91 5.52
C VAL A 192 -21.07 13.76 6.23
N ASP A 193 -21.73 14.66 5.49
CA ASP A 193 -22.76 15.53 6.07
C ASP A 193 -23.94 14.69 6.59
N GLN A 194 -24.28 14.90 7.85
CA GLN A 194 -25.39 14.20 8.53
C GLN A 194 -26.72 14.39 7.80
N SER A 195 -26.91 15.52 7.13
CA SER A 195 -28.11 15.82 6.36
C SER A 195 -28.34 14.84 5.19
N LEU A 196 -27.26 14.30 4.61
CA LEU A 196 -27.34 13.28 3.55
C LEU A 196 -27.86 11.94 4.09
N VAL A 197 -27.41 11.57 5.30
CA VAL A 197 -27.86 10.35 5.97
C VAL A 197 -29.33 10.47 6.35
N GLU A 198 -29.74 11.62 6.91
CA GLU A 198 -31.13 11.91 7.29
C GLU A 198 -32.07 11.94 6.07
N ALA A 199 -31.61 12.51 4.94
CA ALA A 199 -32.37 12.49 3.70
C ALA A 199 -32.59 11.05 3.18
N ALA A 200 -31.52 10.22 3.21
CA ALA A 200 -31.62 8.82 2.79
C ALA A 200 -32.58 8.01 3.69
N GLU A 201 -32.58 8.27 5.02
CA GLU A 201 -33.53 7.64 5.94
C GLU A 201 -34.99 8.05 5.63
N VAL A 202 -35.26 9.32 5.26
CA VAL A 202 -36.56 9.79 4.82
C VAL A 202 -36.99 9.12 3.52
N ASP A 203 -36.05 8.86 2.61
CA ASP A 203 -36.29 8.14 1.35
C ASP A 203 -36.46 6.63 1.54
N GLY A 204 -36.42 6.13 2.79
CA GLY A 204 -36.62 4.72 3.11
C GLY A 204 -35.40 3.83 3.09
N ALA A 205 -34.19 4.39 3.05
CA ALA A 205 -32.96 3.62 3.20
C ALA A 205 -32.87 3.01 4.62
N THR A 206 -32.56 1.71 4.68
CA THR A 206 -32.31 1.02 5.95
C THR A 206 -30.85 1.13 6.34
N ARG A 207 -30.57 1.26 7.64
CA ARG A 207 -29.21 1.10 8.17
C ARG A 207 -28.79 -0.36 7.99
N LEU A 208 -27.75 -0.57 7.19
CA LEU A 208 -27.09 -1.86 7.06
C LEU A 208 -26.15 -2.09 8.25
#